data_742cc7fc7ccc21608f44bcd1300fada3
#
_entry.id   742cc7fc7ccc21608f44bcd1300fada3
#
_cell.length_a   1.000
_cell.length_b   1.000
_cell.length_c   1.000
_cell.angle_alpha   90.00
_cell.angle_beta   90.00
_cell.angle_gamma   90.00
#
_symmetry.space_group_name_H-M   'P 1'
#
loop_
_entity.id
_entity.type
_entity.pdbx_description
1 polymer ?
#
loop_
_entity_poly.entity_id
_entity_poly.type
_entity_poly.pdbx_seq_one_letter_code
_entity_poly.pdbx_strand_id
1 'polypeptide(L)'
;MDDPTNTEQTVNVTGSGVEITGKINIGAIQKDGYYYFATEGDDGIVKYKLTGTQLVSVGECPYGEKIFKKGQMTGAISASHEWIGDNVLLLSQYISTTKKHIWAKFDTQSMKLIDEGEFDLHEKYPDAYKFSTSGHIRYRKADGKLLFFTSIHYKGEGVHPMTGAPNTVRGPLAVAIIDEKTMAVEETFEDDRVSGLALEAYGDTQQEKAYFDENGDLYLICLMKGSNYKPGGPIPECVIIRMKSGEKETDKSYLFQPVKDTNILIVKYLSPGKALFFVGDHERYYNGNKADSENYVYDAYYYAIFDSAQKTLTRVKVGDVDLPWSTGGFNNYIAQIGNSVYLGVNSVQEGDTHQALVYSLDIPSGEVKKAFSIDAGLDFLRMYSVKNVAE
;
A
#
# COMPACT_ATOMS: atom_id res chain seq x y z
N MET A 1 -18.65 -11.69 -7.61
CA MET A 1 -17.47 -10.80 -7.71
C MET A 1 -17.98 -9.60 -8.47
N ASP A 2 -18.17 -8.49 -7.77
CA ASP A 2 -18.62 -7.27 -8.40
C ASP A 2 -17.52 -6.76 -9.33
N ASP A 3 -17.92 -6.28 -10.47
CA ASP A 3 -17.04 -5.76 -11.51
C ASP A 3 -16.23 -4.59 -10.93
N PRO A 4 -14.89 -4.69 -10.79
CA PRO A 4 -14.07 -3.63 -10.24
C PRO A 4 -14.04 -2.37 -11.14
N THR A 5 -14.64 -2.44 -12.32
CA THR A 5 -14.77 -1.30 -13.24
C THR A 5 -16.07 -0.54 -13.03
N ASN A 6 -17.01 -1.04 -12.20
CA ASN A 6 -18.23 -0.31 -11.88
C ASN A 6 -17.89 0.84 -10.91
N THR A 7 -17.82 2.04 -11.46
CA THR A 7 -17.26 3.24 -10.82
C THR A 7 -18.30 4.12 -10.13
N GLU A 8 -19.57 3.75 -10.14
CA GLU A 8 -20.62 4.46 -9.42
C GLU A 8 -21.06 3.60 -8.22
N GLN A 9 -20.48 3.89 -7.06
CA GLN A 9 -20.95 3.33 -5.80
C GLN A 9 -21.58 4.44 -4.95
N THR A 10 -22.80 4.20 -4.57
CA THR A 10 -23.52 5.00 -3.58
C THR A 10 -23.28 4.35 -2.22
N VAL A 11 -22.72 5.08 -1.28
CA VAL A 11 -22.51 4.61 0.09
C VAL A 11 -23.46 5.36 1.02
N ASN A 12 -24.39 4.63 1.64
CA ASN A 12 -25.23 5.16 2.69
C ASN A 12 -24.51 5.04 4.04
N VAL A 13 -24.37 6.15 4.75
CA VAL A 13 -23.76 6.20 6.07
C VAL A 13 -24.84 6.44 7.11
N THR A 14 -25.00 5.50 8.06
CA THR A 14 -25.87 5.69 9.23
C THR A 14 -25.19 6.61 10.24
N GLY A 15 -25.82 7.73 10.52
CA GLY A 15 -25.30 8.78 11.40
C GLY A 15 -25.43 10.15 10.76
N SER A 16 -24.49 11.04 11.04
CA SER A 16 -24.43 12.37 10.42
C SER A 16 -23.76 12.37 9.04
N GLY A 17 -23.71 11.23 8.37
CA GLY A 17 -23.07 11.09 7.08
C GLY A 17 -23.93 11.63 5.94
N VAL A 18 -23.26 12.09 4.89
CA VAL A 18 -23.88 12.59 3.66
C VAL A 18 -23.45 11.65 2.53
N GLU A 19 -24.41 11.22 1.75
CA GLU A 19 -24.14 10.44 0.55
C GLU A 19 -23.32 11.26 -0.45
N ILE A 20 -22.21 10.70 -0.92
CA ILE A 20 -21.34 11.31 -1.91
C ILE A 20 -21.48 10.53 -3.21
N THR A 21 -21.79 11.24 -4.30
CA THR A 21 -21.89 10.67 -5.64
C THR A 21 -20.66 11.04 -6.48
N GLY A 22 -20.31 10.17 -7.43
CA GLY A 22 -19.22 10.39 -8.37
C GLY A 22 -18.35 9.15 -8.57
N LYS A 23 -17.32 9.29 -9.38
CA LYS A 23 -16.39 8.20 -9.65
C LYS A 23 -15.44 8.01 -8.46
N ILE A 24 -15.55 6.88 -7.78
CA ILE A 24 -14.63 6.46 -6.72
C ILE A 24 -13.93 5.18 -7.20
N ASN A 25 -12.62 5.20 -7.20
CA ASN A 25 -11.85 4.03 -7.60
C ASN A 25 -10.96 3.53 -6.46
N ILE A 26 -10.83 2.21 -6.36
CA ILE A 26 -10.08 1.52 -5.31
C ILE A 26 -8.57 1.78 -5.36
N GLY A 27 -8.04 2.25 -6.48
CA GLY A 27 -6.61 2.56 -6.66
C GLY A 27 -6.30 4.06 -6.63
N ALA A 28 -7.17 4.89 -6.07
CA ALA A 28 -6.92 6.33 -6.03
C ALA A 28 -5.76 6.70 -5.09
N ILE A 29 -4.95 7.65 -5.53
CA ILE A 29 -3.87 8.26 -4.77
C ILE A 29 -4.41 9.54 -4.14
N GLN A 30 -4.07 9.81 -2.88
CA GLN A 30 -4.60 10.94 -2.14
C GLN A 30 -3.51 11.91 -1.74
N LYS A 31 -3.81 13.21 -1.82
CA LYS A 31 -3.04 14.27 -1.17
C LYS A 31 -3.86 15.54 -1.01
N ASP A 32 -3.75 16.17 0.15
CA ASP A 32 -4.30 17.49 0.46
C ASP A 32 -5.80 17.66 0.18
N GLY A 33 -6.56 16.58 0.37
CA GLY A 33 -8.00 16.57 0.15
C GLY A 33 -8.43 16.35 -1.31
N TYR A 34 -7.48 16.17 -2.20
CA TYR A 34 -7.73 15.71 -3.58
C TYR A 34 -7.47 14.23 -3.69
N TYR A 35 -8.11 13.59 -4.67
CA TYR A 35 -7.69 12.27 -5.08
C TYR A 35 -7.41 12.22 -6.59
N TYR A 36 -6.49 11.34 -6.95
CA TYR A 36 -5.96 11.20 -8.29
C TYR A 36 -6.18 9.76 -8.74
N PHE A 37 -6.67 9.62 -9.95
CA PHE A 37 -6.92 8.30 -10.52
C PHE A 37 -6.68 8.31 -12.04
N ALA A 38 -6.57 7.11 -12.65
CA ALA A 38 -6.45 6.98 -14.09
C ALA A 38 -7.68 7.53 -14.81
N THR A 39 -7.50 8.10 -16.00
CA THR A 39 -8.59 8.45 -16.92
C THR A 39 -9.38 7.21 -17.32
N GLU A 40 -10.59 7.38 -17.80
CA GLU A 40 -11.46 6.28 -18.26
C GLU A 40 -10.80 5.46 -19.38
N GLY A 41 -9.94 6.08 -20.17
CA GLY A 41 -9.19 5.43 -21.25
C GLY A 41 -7.85 4.84 -20.83
N ASP A 42 -7.46 4.89 -19.54
CA ASP A 42 -6.12 4.55 -19.05
C ASP A 42 -4.98 5.26 -19.82
N ASP A 43 -5.23 6.50 -20.23
CA ASP A 43 -4.30 7.31 -21.00
C ASP A 43 -3.80 8.57 -20.29
N GLY A 44 -4.13 8.69 -18.99
CA GLY A 44 -3.73 9.83 -18.17
C GLY A 44 -4.14 9.65 -16.71
N ILE A 45 -4.00 10.73 -15.95
CA ILE A 45 -4.49 10.85 -14.57
C ILE A 45 -5.50 11.99 -14.48
N VAL A 46 -6.54 11.80 -13.67
CA VAL A 46 -7.54 12.81 -13.34
C VAL A 46 -7.42 13.21 -11.89
N LYS A 47 -7.51 14.50 -11.61
CA LYS A 47 -7.60 15.07 -10.29
C LYS A 47 -9.05 15.37 -9.93
N TYR A 48 -9.50 14.87 -8.78
CA TYR A 48 -10.85 15.08 -8.29
C TYR A 48 -10.85 15.86 -6.99
N LYS A 49 -11.91 16.65 -6.77
CA LYS A 49 -12.24 17.27 -5.48
C LYS A 49 -13.70 16.97 -5.11
N LEU A 50 -14.00 17.09 -3.83
CA LEU A 50 -15.37 17.10 -3.35
C LEU A 50 -15.94 18.52 -3.45
N THR A 51 -17.13 18.67 -4.06
CA THR A 51 -17.89 19.92 -4.10
C THR A 51 -19.33 19.59 -3.65
N GLY A 52 -19.69 20.10 -2.46
CA GLY A 52 -20.95 19.67 -1.84
C GLY A 52 -20.93 18.17 -1.54
N THR A 53 -21.77 17.41 -2.21
CA THR A 53 -21.87 15.96 -2.11
C THR A 53 -21.39 15.21 -3.36
N GLN A 54 -20.74 15.91 -4.28
CA GLN A 54 -20.32 15.36 -5.55
C GLN A 54 -18.81 15.42 -5.73
N LEU A 55 -18.20 14.30 -6.15
CA LEU A 55 -16.84 14.26 -6.62
C LEU A 55 -16.77 14.75 -8.06
N VAL A 56 -16.04 15.83 -8.29
CA VAL A 56 -15.92 16.46 -9.59
C VAL A 56 -14.46 16.48 -10.06
N SER A 57 -14.26 16.21 -11.34
CA SER A 57 -12.97 16.39 -11.98
C SER A 57 -12.60 17.87 -12.04
N VAL A 58 -11.38 18.19 -11.64
CA VAL A 58 -10.84 19.57 -11.66
C VAL A 58 -9.58 19.69 -12.50
N GLY A 59 -9.13 18.62 -13.10
CA GLY A 59 -7.99 18.63 -14.01
C GLY A 59 -7.65 17.22 -14.49
N GLU A 60 -7.08 17.16 -15.66
CA GLU A 60 -6.64 15.94 -16.32
C GLU A 60 -5.26 16.13 -16.91
N CYS A 61 -4.42 15.12 -16.78
CA CYS A 61 -3.09 15.11 -17.38
C CYS A 61 -2.92 13.83 -18.18
N PRO A 62 -2.81 13.91 -19.50
CA PRO A 62 -2.55 12.73 -20.31
C PRO A 62 -1.15 12.19 -20.04
N TYR A 63 -0.98 10.88 -20.19
CA TYR A 63 0.34 10.26 -20.22
C TYR A 63 1.15 10.74 -21.42
N GLY A 64 2.46 10.69 -21.28
CA GLY A 64 3.35 10.99 -22.38
C GLY A 64 3.22 9.99 -23.53
N GLU A 65 3.58 10.42 -24.74
CA GLU A 65 3.52 9.56 -25.92
C GLU A 65 4.75 8.63 -26.05
N LYS A 66 5.82 8.92 -25.33
CA LYS A 66 7.11 8.24 -25.51
C LYS A 66 7.21 6.93 -24.75
N ILE A 67 6.95 6.96 -23.46
CA ILE A 67 7.26 5.85 -22.55
C ILE A 67 6.00 5.40 -21.83
N PHE A 68 5.29 6.32 -21.19
CA PHE A 68 4.05 6.05 -20.48
C PHE A 68 2.87 6.09 -21.46
N LYS A 69 2.56 4.96 -22.09
CA LYS A 69 1.52 4.86 -23.12
C LYS A 69 0.26 4.24 -22.59
N LYS A 70 -0.87 4.57 -23.24
CA LYS A 70 -2.16 3.92 -23.03
C LYS A 70 -2.02 2.40 -22.98
N GLY A 71 -2.61 1.78 -21.96
CA GLY A 71 -2.63 0.32 -21.77
C GLY A 71 -1.34 -0.31 -21.28
N GLN A 72 -0.28 0.46 -21.01
CA GLN A 72 0.92 -0.04 -20.34
C GLN A 72 0.77 -0.01 -18.82
N MET A 73 0.02 0.93 -18.29
CA MET A 73 -0.43 0.90 -16.90
C MET A 73 -1.89 0.46 -16.85
N THR A 74 -2.13 -0.66 -16.22
CA THR A 74 -3.48 -1.04 -15.81
C THR A 74 -3.89 -0.23 -14.59
N GLY A 75 -4.18 1.06 -14.83
CA GLY A 75 -4.55 2.01 -13.80
C GLY A 75 -3.43 2.31 -12.78
N ALA A 76 -3.61 3.32 -11.95
CA ALA A 76 -2.71 3.64 -10.83
C ALA A 76 -2.58 2.49 -9.81
N ILE A 77 -3.47 1.50 -9.86
CA ILE A 77 -3.54 0.33 -8.96
C ILE A 77 -2.26 -0.51 -8.99
N SER A 78 -1.60 -0.62 -10.14
CA SER A 78 -0.40 -1.46 -10.32
C SER A 78 0.91 -0.69 -10.33
N ALA A 79 0.86 0.63 -10.14
CA ALA A 79 2.05 1.46 -10.09
C ALA A 79 2.51 1.70 -8.66
N SER A 80 3.82 1.79 -8.48
CA SER A 80 4.38 2.44 -7.32
C SER A 80 4.19 3.94 -7.46
N HIS A 81 3.91 4.63 -6.37
CA HIS A 81 3.79 6.07 -6.39
C HIS A 81 4.54 6.72 -5.24
N GLU A 82 4.95 7.97 -5.43
CA GLU A 82 5.54 8.79 -4.39
C GLU A 82 5.30 10.27 -4.66
N TRP A 83 5.23 11.05 -3.60
CA TRP A 83 5.13 12.49 -3.66
C TRP A 83 6.50 13.13 -3.46
N ILE A 84 6.95 13.88 -4.46
CA ILE A 84 8.18 14.66 -4.40
C ILE A 84 7.80 16.11 -4.09
N GLY A 85 8.01 16.51 -2.85
CA GLY A 85 7.51 17.79 -2.36
C GLY A 85 5.99 17.87 -2.34
N ASP A 86 5.45 19.07 -2.64
CA ASP A 86 4.03 19.33 -2.47
C ASP A 86 3.19 18.94 -3.69
N ASN A 87 3.73 19.09 -4.90
CA ASN A 87 2.94 19.05 -6.13
C ASN A 87 3.39 18.01 -7.16
N VAL A 88 4.52 17.32 -6.94
CA VAL A 88 5.00 16.35 -7.93
C VAL A 88 4.60 14.95 -7.53
N LEU A 89 3.78 14.32 -8.35
CA LEU A 89 3.44 12.90 -8.25
C LEU A 89 4.34 12.10 -9.19
N LEU A 90 5.10 11.17 -8.63
CA LEU A 90 5.87 10.17 -9.38
C LEU A 90 5.08 8.86 -9.42
N LEU A 91 4.93 8.30 -10.61
CA LEU A 91 4.45 6.92 -10.82
C LEU A 91 5.55 6.08 -11.45
N SER A 92 5.63 4.80 -11.09
CA SER A 92 6.55 3.86 -11.72
C SER A 92 5.98 2.44 -11.75
N GLN A 93 6.31 1.70 -12.81
CA GLN A 93 5.88 0.32 -12.99
C GLN A 93 6.93 -0.48 -13.76
N TYR A 94 7.12 -1.75 -13.41
CA TYR A 94 7.91 -2.69 -14.20
C TYR A 94 7.10 -3.26 -15.35
N ILE A 95 7.66 -3.17 -16.55
CA ILE A 95 7.06 -3.70 -17.79
C ILE A 95 7.79 -4.99 -18.18
N SER A 96 7.14 -6.12 -18.02
CA SER A 96 7.74 -7.44 -18.25
C SER A 96 8.15 -7.69 -19.70
N THR A 97 7.47 -7.08 -20.68
CA THR A 97 7.78 -7.21 -22.11
C THR A 97 9.05 -6.48 -22.52
N THR A 98 9.32 -5.33 -21.95
CA THR A 98 10.54 -4.55 -22.19
C THR A 98 11.63 -4.82 -21.18
N LYS A 99 11.30 -5.48 -20.06
CA LYS A 99 12.16 -5.72 -18.90
C LYS A 99 12.69 -4.46 -18.25
N LYS A 100 11.95 -3.38 -18.31
CA LYS A 100 12.35 -2.08 -17.76
C LYS A 100 11.30 -1.56 -16.78
N HIS A 101 11.75 -0.71 -15.86
CA HIS A 101 10.89 0.12 -15.06
C HIS A 101 10.65 1.43 -15.82
N ILE A 102 9.40 1.73 -16.08
CA ILE A 102 8.99 3.02 -16.63
C ILE A 102 8.57 3.93 -15.50
N TRP A 103 8.74 5.23 -15.69
CA TRP A 103 8.33 6.23 -14.71
C TRP A 103 7.81 7.50 -15.38
N ALA A 104 6.94 8.22 -14.68
CA ALA A 104 6.46 9.53 -15.09
C ALA A 104 6.27 10.44 -13.88
N LYS A 105 6.62 11.71 -14.01
CA LYS A 105 6.42 12.77 -13.03
C LYS A 105 5.36 13.74 -13.52
N PHE A 106 4.40 14.04 -12.67
CA PHE A 106 3.29 14.93 -12.95
C PHE A 106 3.27 16.10 -11.99
N ASP A 107 3.14 17.31 -12.50
CA ASP A 107 2.78 18.47 -11.69
C ASP A 107 1.27 18.46 -11.45
N THR A 108 0.87 18.18 -10.24
CA THR A 108 -0.54 18.06 -9.85
C THR A 108 -1.23 19.39 -9.59
N GLN A 109 -0.50 20.49 -9.58
CA GLN A 109 -1.08 21.84 -9.52
C GLN A 109 -1.52 22.30 -10.92
N SER A 110 -0.64 22.18 -11.89
CA SER A 110 -0.92 22.55 -13.29
C SER A 110 -1.54 21.42 -14.10
N MET A 111 -1.59 20.20 -13.58
CA MET A 111 -1.99 18.97 -14.26
C MET A 111 -1.23 18.77 -15.57
N LYS A 112 0.10 18.76 -15.49
CA LYS A 112 0.99 18.57 -16.63
C LYS A 112 2.02 17.50 -16.35
N LEU A 113 2.34 16.74 -17.38
CA LEU A 113 3.51 15.86 -17.38
C LEU A 113 4.78 16.74 -17.32
N ILE A 114 5.63 16.49 -16.32
CA ILE A 114 6.92 17.15 -16.16
C ILE A 114 7.97 16.43 -16.99
N ASP A 115 8.06 15.11 -16.80
CA ASP A 115 9.05 14.27 -17.44
C ASP A 115 8.64 12.80 -17.36
N GLU A 116 9.18 11.97 -18.25
CA GLU A 116 8.98 10.53 -18.28
C GLU A 116 10.25 9.81 -18.75
N GLY A 117 10.43 8.60 -18.30
CA GLY A 117 11.61 7.83 -18.68
C GLY A 117 11.54 6.38 -18.25
N GLU A 118 12.68 5.73 -18.34
CA GLU A 118 12.87 4.34 -17.94
C GLU A 118 14.21 4.15 -17.25
N PHE A 119 14.29 3.12 -16.40
CA PHE A 119 15.56 2.62 -15.88
C PHE A 119 15.56 1.08 -15.92
N ASP A 120 16.75 0.51 -16.01
CA ASP A 120 16.93 -0.93 -16.15
C ASP A 120 17.70 -1.51 -14.96
N LEU A 121 17.01 -2.27 -14.13
CA LEU A 121 17.65 -2.99 -13.02
C LEU A 121 18.28 -4.31 -13.47
N HIS A 122 17.95 -4.85 -14.66
CA HIS A 122 18.62 -6.05 -15.16
C HIS A 122 20.10 -5.84 -15.47
N GLU A 123 20.52 -4.60 -15.73
CA GLU A 123 21.95 -4.27 -15.84
C GLU A 123 22.71 -4.53 -14.53
N LYS A 124 22.03 -4.41 -13.39
CA LYS A 124 22.60 -4.62 -12.05
C LYS A 124 22.32 -6.03 -11.52
N TYR A 125 21.23 -6.64 -11.96
CA TYR A 125 20.78 -7.98 -11.56
C TYR A 125 20.58 -8.85 -12.80
N PRO A 126 21.65 -9.26 -13.50
CA PRO A 126 21.56 -9.94 -14.81
C PRO A 126 20.87 -11.31 -14.73
N ASP A 127 20.94 -11.98 -13.58
CA ASP A 127 20.30 -13.29 -13.36
C ASP A 127 18.81 -13.19 -13.02
N ALA A 128 18.29 -11.98 -12.78
CA ALA A 128 16.88 -11.78 -12.51
C ALA A 128 16.05 -12.16 -13.74
N TYR A 129 15.05 -12.99 -13.55
CA TYR A 129 14.08 -13.29 -14.61
C TYR A 129 13.13 -12.13 -14.81
N LYS A 130 12.63 -11.55 -13.71
CA LYS A 130 11.78 -10.36 -13.66
C LYS A 130 11.85 -9.71 -12.29
N PHE A 131 11.30 -8.51 -12.20
CA PHE A 131 11.00 -7.82 -10.94
C PHE A 131 9.50 -7.82 -10.66
N SER A 132 9.11 -7.44 -9.46
CA SER A 132 7.70 -7.17 -9.14
C SER A 132 7.15 -6.07 -10.05
N THR A 133 5.88 -6.20 -10.45
CA THR A 133 5.21 -5.21 -11.31
C THR A 133 5.18 -3.84 -10.65
N SER A 134 4.92 -3.82 -9.36
CA SER A 134 5.04 -2.62 -8.52
C SER A 134 6.10 -2.85 -7.44
N GLY A 135 6.84 -1.82 -7.12
CA GLY A 135 7.73 -1.76 -5.97
C GLY A 135 7.21 -0.77 -4.94
N HIS A 136 8.07 -0.36 -4.04
CA HIS A 136 7.83 0.78 -3.15
C HIS A 136 8.86 1.85 -3.43
N ILE A 137 8.40 3.07 -3.68
CA ILE A 137 9.24 4.24 -3.84
C ILE A 137 9.04 5.12 -2.61
N ARG A 138 10.15 5.63 -2.05
CA ARG A 138 10.10 6.61 -0.96
C ARG A 138 11.09 7.72 -1.22
N TYR A 139 10.61 8.94 -1.16
CA TYR A 139 11.44 10.13 -1.33
C TYR A 139 12.13 10.49 -0.03
N ARG A 140 13.45 10.30 0.02
CA ARG A 140 14.29 10.71 1.13
C ARG A 140 14.66 12.18 0.98
N LYS A 141 13.88 13.02 1.62
CA LYS A 141 13.98 14.48 1.50
C LYS A 141 15.35 15.05 1.93
N ALA A 142 16.02 14.38 2.87
CA ALA A 142 17.28 14.85 3.44
C ALA A 142 18.40 15.01 2.40
N ASP A 143 18.41 14.18 1.37
CA ASP A 143 19.45 14.17 0.33
C ASP A 143 18.91 14.17 -1.11
N GLY A 144 17.60 14.31 -1.28
CA GLY A 144 16.98 14.35 -2.61
C GLY A 144 17.05 13.01 -3.35
N LYS A 145 17.02 11.88 -2.64
CA LYS A 145 17.09 10.55 -3.24
C LYS A 145 15.75 9.84 -3.18
N LEU A 146 15.48 9.07 -4.23
CA LEU A 146 14.41 8.10 -4.24
C LEU A 146 14.97 6.74 -3.84
N LEU A 147 14.36 6.13 -2.86
CA LEU A 147 14.65 4.76 -2.44
C LEU A 147 13.61 3.85 -3.09
N PHE A 148 14.04 3.06 -4.07
CA PHE A 148 13.18 2.14 -4.80
C PHE A 148 13.43 0.71 -4.34
N PHE A 149 12.40 0.06 -3.83
CA PHE A 149 12.42 -1.31 -3.32
C PHE A 149 11.59 -2.20 -4.24
N THR A 150 12.13 -3.34 -4.64
CA THR A 150 11.43 -4.33 -5.46
C THR A 150 11.90 -5.74 -5.13
N SER A 151 11.07 -6.74 -5.43
CA SER A 151 11.49 -8.13 -5.31
C SER A 151 12.12 -8.62 -6.60
N ILE A 152 13.21 -9.36 -6.46
CA ILE A 152 13.81 -10.12 -7.56
C ILE A 152 13.07 -11.46 -7.68
N HIS A 153 12.77 -11.87 -8.89
CA HIS A 153 12.25 -13.18 -9.19
C HIS A 153 13.20 -13.92 -10.13
N TYR A 154 13.63 -15.10 -9.73
CA TYR A 154 14.43 -16.00 -10.55
C TYR A 154 13.53 -17.03 -11.24
N LYS A 155 13.99 -17.64 -12.32
CA LYS A 155 13.29 -18.78 -12.93
C LYS A 155 13.30 -19.96 -11.97
N GLY A 156 12.12 -20.49 -11.70
CA GLY A 156 11.92 -21.76 -10.98
C GLY A 156 11.78 -22.94 -11.94
N GLU A 157 11.59 -24.11 -11.36
CA GLU A 157 11.32 -25.32 -12.11
C GLU A 157 9.87 -25.37 -12.62
N GLY A 158 9.70 -25.85 -13.86
CA GLY A 158 8.39 -26.03 -14.48
C GLY A 158 7.74 -24.72 -14.95
N VAL A 159 6.47 -24.83 -15.36
CA VAL A 159 5.66 -23.74 -15.88
C VAL A 159 4.32 -23.65 -15.17
N HIS A 160 3.76 -22.46 -15.12
CA HIS A 160 2.42 -22.22 -14.56
C HIS A 160 1.36 -22.90 -15.44
N PRO A 161 0.48 -23.75 -14.88
CA PRO A 161 -0.40 -24.62 -15.66
C PRO A 161 -1.39 -23.87 -16.55
N MET A 162 -1.83 -22.67 -16.16
CA MET A 162 -2.81 -21.90 -16.94
C MET A 162 -2.15 -20.95 -17.96
N THR A 163 -0.96 -20.44 -17.69
CA THR A 163 -0.34 -19.40 -18.54
C THR A 163 0.83 -19.91 -19.37
N GLY A 164 1.38 -21.10 -19.06
CA GLY A 164 2.58 -21.63 -19.69
C GLY A 164 3.87 -20.83 -19.37
N ALA A 165 3.78 -19.77 -18.57
CA ALA A 165 4.94 -18.98 -18.17
C ALA A 165 5.82 -19.78 -17.21
N PRO A 166 7.16 -19.57 -17.20
CA PRO A 166 8.02 -20.17 -16.21
C PRO A 166 7.58 -19.87 -14.79
N ASN A 167 7.58 -20.87 -13.93
CA ASN A 167 7.44 -20.67 -12.50
C ASN A 167 8.57 -19.76 -12.01
N THR A 168 8.32 -19.00 -10.95
CA THR A 168 9.34 -18.12 -10.38
C THR A 168 9.56 -18.43 -8.90
N VAL A 169 10.80 -18.24 -8.48
CA VAL A 169 11.22 -18.27 -7.08
C VAL A 169 11.60 -16.86 -6.69
N ARG A 170 11.10 -16.41 -5.54
CA ARG A 170 11.49 -15.10 -4.99
C ARG A 170 12.94 -15.13 -4.53
N GLY A 171 13.66 -14.12 -4.94
CA GLY A 171 15.00 -13.81 -4.46
C GLY A 171 14.98 -12.80 -3.31
N PRO A 172 16.13 -12.19 -3.04
CA PRO A 172 16.24 -11.14 -2.05
C PRO A 172 15.47 -9.87 -2.44
N LEU A 173 15.36 -8.95 -1.52
CA LEU A 173 14.91 -7.60 -1.80
C LEU A 173 16.00 -6.86 -2.58
N ALA A 174 15.65 -6.31 -3.73
CA ALA A 174 16.50 -5.36 -4.45
C ALA A 174 16.16 -3.93 -4.02
N VAL A 175 17.19 -3.14 -3.82
CA VAL A 175 17.06 -1.72 -3.51
C VAL A 175 17.89 -0.91 -4.49
N ALA A 176 17.29 0.11 -5.06
CA ALA A 176 17.98 1.09 -5.89
C ALA A 176 17.88 2.48 -5.27
N ILE A 177 19.01 3.18 -5.21
CA ILE A 177 19.09 4.60 -4.85
C ILE A 177 19.13 5.38 -6.16
N ILE A 178 18.12 6.22 -6.35
CA ILE A 178 17.88 6.94 -7.58
C ILE A 178 17.97 8.44 -7.30
N ASP A 179 18.73 9.17 -8.12
CA ASP A 179 18.74 10.62 -8.05
C ASP A 179 17.38 11.17 -8.50
N GLU A 180 16.74 11.95 -7.65
CA GLU A 180 15.37 12.43 -7.91
C GLU A 180 15.29 13.31 -9.14
N LYS A 181 16.30 14.12 -9.44
CA LYS A 181 16.27 15.08 -10.54
C LYS A 181 16.51 14.43 -11.90
N THR A 182 17.48 13.55 -11.96
CA THR A 182 17.92 12.90 -13.22
C THR A 182 17.28 11.54 -13.44
N MET A 183 16.66 10.95 -12.40
CA MET A 183 16.15 9.58 -12.39
C MET A 183 17.21 8.51 -12.70
N ALA A 184 18.49 8.86 -12.53
CA ALA A 184 19.59 7.92 -12.69
C ALA A 184 19.70 7.00 -11.48
N VAL A 185 19.84 5.70 -11.72
CA VAL A 185 20.18 4.72 -10.69
C VAL A 185 21.65 4.89 -10.32
N GLU A 186 21.91 5.43 -9.14
CA GLU A 186 23.27 5.67 -8.65
C GLU A 186 23.89 4.44 -8.01
N GLU A 187 23.13 3.79 -7.15
CA GLU A 187 23.59 2.62 -6.40
C GLU A 187 22.50 1.57 -6.31
N THR A 188 22.90 0.32 -6.15
CA THR A 188 22.00 -0.81 -5.92
C THR A 188 22.61 -1.74 -4.89
N PHE A 189 21.76 -2.36 -4.06
CA PHE A 189 22.16 -3.42 -3.15
C PHE A 189 21.02 -4.41 -2.96
N GLU A 190 21.34 -5.56 -2.35
CA GLU A 190 20.40 -6.59 -1.99
C GLU A 190 20.31 -6.77 -0.48
N ASP A 191 19.11 -7.08 0.01
CA ASP A 191 18.94 -7.57 1.37
C ASP A 191 18.46 -9.03 1.33
N ASP A 192 19.37 -9.95 1.56
CA ASP A 192 19.13 -11.40 1.51
C ASP A 192 18.54 -11.97 2.80
N ARG A 193 18.31 -11.14 3.82
CA ARG A 193 17.65 -11.52 5.07
C ARG A 193 16.15 -11.67 4.89
N VAL A 194 15.60 -11.13 3.79
CA VAL A 194 14.19 -11.13 3.46
C VAL A 194 13.96 -11.70 2.06
N SER A 195 12.76 -12.18 1.79
CA SER A 195 12.35 -12.72 0.48
C SER A 195 11.56 -11.71 -0.36
N GLY A 196 12.01 -10.45 -0.35
CA GLY A 196 11.38 -9.38 -1.11
C GLY A 196 10.29 -8.63 -0.34
N LEU A 197 9.48 -7.89 -1.09
CA LEU A 197 8.40 -7.07 -0.53
C LEU A 197 7.22 -7.92 -0.04
N ALA A 198 6.52 -7.45 0.97
CA ALA A 198 5.24 -8.00 1.38
C ALA A 198 4.13 -7.50 0.44
N LEU A 199 3.33 -8.42 -0.12
CA LEU A 199 2.14 -8.13 -0.94
C LEU A 199 2.40 -7.22 -2.15
N GLU A 200 3.08 -7.73 -3.15
CA GLU A 200 3.54 -6.98 -4.34
C GLU A 200 2.47 -6.72 -5.41
N ALA A 201 1.30 -7.38 -5.34
CA ALA A 201 0.40 -7.48 -6.48
C ALA A 201 -0.25 -6.16 -6.90
N TYR A 202 -0.43 -5.22 -5.95
CA TYR A 202 -1.23 -4.02 -6.17
C TYR A 202 -0.53 -2.70 -5.77
N GLY A 203 0.72 -2.78 -5.36
CA GLY A 203 1.53 -1.61 -5.00
C GLY A 203 1.05 -0.81 -3.80
N ASP A 204 1.65 0.34 -3.62
CA ASP A 204 1.39 1.27 -2.51
C ASP A 204 0.01 1.93 -2.57
N THR A 205 -0.63 1.96 -3.73
CA THR A 205 -1.94 2.59 -3.87
C THR A 205 -3.00 1.96 -2.99
N GLN A 206 -2.80 0.71 -2.61
CA GLN A 206 -3.78 -0.03 -1.82
C GLN A 206 -3.40 -0.15 -0.36
N GLN A 207 -2.11 -0.25 -0.04
CA GLN A 207 -1.67 -0.49 1.32
C GLN A 207 -0.29 0.12 1.54
N GLU A 208 -0.17 1.01 2.51
CA GLU A 208 1.10 1.60 2.88
C GLU A 208 2.00 0.54 3.54
N LYS A 209 3.17 0.28 2.96
CA LYS A 209 4.11 -0.75 3.40
C LYS A 209 5.36 -0.20 4.05
N ALA A 210 5.56 1.10 3.98
CA ALA A 210 6.74 1.76 4.52
C ALA A 210 6.40 3.13 5.10
N TYR A 211 7.16 3.54 6.10
CA TYR A 211 7.07 4.89 6.66
C TYR A 211 8.45 5.39 7.09
N PHE A 212 8.63 6.71 7.07
CA PHE A 212 9.75 7.37 7.75
C PHE A 212 9.37 7.73 9.17
N ASP A 213 10.28 7.53 10.09
CA ASP A 213 10.14 8.05 11.46
C ASP A 213 10.64 9.50 11.56
N GLU A 214 10.60 10.06 12.77
CA GLU A 214 11.03 11.42 13.08
C GLU A 214 12.52 11.69 12.87
N ASN A 215 13.33 10.64 12.81
CA ASN A 215 14.78 10.72 12.55
C ASN A 215 15.07 10.62 11.04
N GLY A 216 14.07 10.33 10.23
CA GLY A 216 14.20 10.05 8.81
C GLY A 216 14.66 8.63 8.51
N ASP A 217 14.62 7.72 9.48
CA ASP A 217 14.84 6.31 9.27
C ASP A 217 13.61 5.70 8.58
N LEU A 218 13.83 4.95 7.50
CA LEU A 218 12.77 4.26 6.76
C LEU A 218 12.56 2.86 7.32
N TYR A 219 11.31 2.53 7.63
CA TYR A 219 10.85 1.19 8.00
C TYR A 219 10.03 0.61 6.87
N LEU A 220 10.31 -0.63 6.49
CA LEU A 220 9.67 -1.31 5.36
C LEU A 220 9.23 -2.72 5.77
N ILE A 221 8.00 -3.09 5.43
CA ILE A 221 7.51 -4.46 5.59
C ILE A 221 8.00 -5.33 4.45
N CYS A 222 8.65 -6.42 4.81
CA CYS A 222 9.14 -7.43 3.89
C CYS A 222 8.62 -8.82 4.26
N LEU A 223 8.68 -9.75 3.30
CA LEU A 223 8.45 -11.15 3.57
C LEU A 223 9.65 -11.75 4.31
N MET A 224 9.37 -12.54 5.33
CA MET A 224 10.40 -13.31 6.02
C MET A 224 11.10 -14.25 5.03
N LYS A 225 12.42 -14.42 5.18
CA LYS A 225 13.21 -15.32 4.33
C LYS A 225 12.64 -16.75 4.34
N GLY A 226 12.44 -17.29 3.16
CA GLY A 226 11.81 -18.61 2.98
C GLY A 226 10.29 -18.60 3.03
N SER A 227 9.67 -17.47 3.33
CA SER A 227 8.22 -17.32 3.23
C SER A 227 7.83 -17.18 1.76
N ASN A 228 7.01 -18.08 1.26
CA ASN A 228 6.49 -18.04 -0.10
C ASN A 228 4.97 -17.98 -0.06
N TYR A 229 4.42 -16.97 -0.71
CA TYR A 229 2.98 -16.95 -0.98
C TYR A 229 2.64 -18.09 -1.96
N LYS A 230 1.76 -18.96 -1.53
CA LYS A 230 1.12 -19.95 -2.41
C LYS A 230 -0.38 -19.69 -2.39
N PRO A 231 -1.06 -19.56 -3.53
CA PRO A 231 -2.52 -19.52 -3.55
C PRO A 231 -3.09 -20.72 -2.77
N GLY A 232 -3.94 -20.46 -1.77
CA GLY A 232 -4.44 -21.50 -0.88
C GLY A 232 -3.44 -22.06 0.15
N GLY A 233 -2.26 -21.44 0.26
CA GLY A 233 -1.24 -21.77 1.28
C GLY A 233 -1.25 -20.79 2.44
N PRO A 234 -0.37 -20.99 3.44
CA PRO A 234 -0.26 -20.10 4.58
C PRO A 234 0.03 -18.66 4.15
N ILE A 235 -0.59 -17.70 4.86
CA ILE A 235 -0.27 -16.29 4.69
C ILE A 235 1.21 -16.09 5.01
N PRO A 236 1.98 -15.43 4.14
CA PRO A 236 3.42 -15.26 4.38
C PRO A 236 3.68 -14.45 5.64
N GLU A 237 4.63 -14.89 6.43
CA GLU A 237 5.11 -14.11 7.57
C GLU A 237 5.84 -12.86 7.13
N CYS A 238 5.61 -11.77 7.84
CA CYS A 238 6.25 -10.50 7.57
C CYS A 238 7.28 -10.14 8.64
N VAL A 239 8.28 -9.42 8.21
CA VAL A 239 9.28 -8.77 9.06
C VAL A 239 9.44 -7.33 8.64
N ILE A 240 9.98 -6.52 9.55
CA ILE A 240 10.31 -5.12 9.29
C ILE A 240 11.81 -4.99 9.21
N ILE A 241 12.29 -4.40 8.13
CA ILE A 241 13.66 -3.93 7.99
C ILE A 241 13.70 -2.41 8.17
N ARG A 242 14.88 -1.90 8.44
CA ARG A 242 15.13 -0.47 8.57
C ARG A 242 16.26 -0.04 7.65
N MET A 243 16.14 1.16 7.10
CA MET A 243 17.22 1.88 6.45
C MET A 243 17.39 3.21 7.18
N LYS A 244 18.55 3.43 7.78
CA LYS A 244 18.82 4.67 8.51
C LYS A 244 18.89 5.87 7.57
N SER A 245 18.56 7.02 8.12
CA SER A 245 18.62 8.30 7.40
C SER A 245 20.02 8.53 6.84
N GLY A 246 20.11 8.85 5.53
CA GLY A 246 21.39 9.07 4.85
C GLY A 246 22.19 7.83 4.49
N GLU A 247 21.86 6.66 5.03
CA GLU A 247 22.58 5.42 4.73
C GLU A 247 22.27 4.90 3.32
N LYS A 248 23.20 4.12 2.77
CA LYS A 248 23.10 3.53 1.44
C LYS A 248 22.64 2.09 1.45
N GLU A 249 22.63 1.44 2.61
CA GLU A 249 22.20 0.07 2.82
C GLU A 249 21.21 -0.04 3.96
N THR A 250 20.47 -1.15 3.98
CA THR A 250 19.62 -1.49 5.12
C THR A 250 20.44 -1.76 6.37
N ASP A 251 19.92 -1.37 7.52
CA ASP A 251 20.56 -1.60 8.82
C ASP A 251 20.64 -3.10 9.13
N LYS A 252 21.83 -3.66 9.04
CA LYS A 252 22.04 -5.10 9.26
C LYS A 252 21.77 -5.55 10.69
N SER A 253 21.73 -4.61 11.65
CA SER A 253 21.39 -4.89 13.05
C SER A 253 19.89 -4.88 13.31
N TYR A 254 19.06 -4.44 12.34
CA TYR A 254 17.62 -4.33 12.47
C TYR A 254 16.91 -5.30 11.51
N LEU A 255 16.35 -6.34 12.08
CA LEU A 255 15.37 -7.24 11.47
C LEU A 255 14.38 -7.56 12.58
N PHE A 256 13.16 -7.12 12.43
CA PHE A 256 12.19 -7.22 13.51
C PHE A 256 10.88 -7.87 13.06
N GLN A 257 10.50 -8.93 13.75
CA GLN A 257 9.21 -9.56 13.63
C GLN A 257 8.38 -9.21 14.86
N PRO A 258 7.41 -8.29 14.75
CA PRO A 258 6.70 -7.79 15.94
C PRO A 258 5.85 -8.87 16.61
N VAL A 259 5.31 -9.79 15.84
CA VAL A 259 4.58 -10.96 16.32
C VAL A 259 4.95 -12.14 15.43
N LYS A 260 5.28 -13.27 16.05
CA LYS A 260 5.58 -14.50 15.33
C LYS A 260 4.32 -15.01 14.63
N ASP A 261 4.52 -15.60 13.45
CA ASP A 261 3.42 -16.17 12.65
C ASP A 261 2.33 -15.12 12.31
N THR A 262 2.73 -13.93 11.88
CA THR A 262 1.80 -12.87 11.51
C THR A 262 2.12 -12.25 10.16
N ASN A 263 1.08 -11.71 9.54
CA ASN A 263 1.16 -10.87 8.37
C ASN A 263 0.92 -9.42 8.78
N ILE A 264 1.62 -8.48 8.15
CA ILE A 264 1.39 -7.04 8.32
C ILE A 264 0.92 -6.50 6.98
N LEU A 265 -0.31 -5.99 6.93
CA LEU A 265 -0.89 -5.48 5.70
C LEU A 265 -0.59 -4.00 5.48
N ILE A 266 -0.66 -3.20 6.54
CA ILE A 266 -0.50 -1.74 6.45
C ILE A 266 0.35 -1.28 7.63
N VAL A 267 1.23 -0.31 7.37
CA VAL A 267 1.90 0.47 8.40
C VAL A 267 1.65 1.95 8.16
N LYS A 268 1.50 2.71 9.23
CA LYS A 268 1.35 4.15 9.17
C LYS A 268 2.06 4.82 10.33
N TYR A 269 2.94 5.78 10.04
CA TYR A 269 3.54 6.61 11.08
C TYR A 269 2.47 7.41 11.81
N LEU A 270 2.53 7.47 13.13
CA LEU A 270 1.62 8.23 13.99
C LEU A 270 2.31 9.43 14.64
N SER A 271 3.37 9.15 15.38
CA SER A 271 4.08 10.15 16.18
C SER A 271 5.47 9.61 16.54
N PRO A 272 6.37 10.41 17.13
CA PRO A 272 7.70 9.95 17.52
C PRO A 272 7.68 8.61 18.25
N GLY A 273 8.42 7.66 17.68
CA GLY A 273 8.53 6.29 18.19
C GLY A 273 7.29 5.40 18.01
N LYS A 274 6.21 5.88 17.37
CA LYS A 274 4.97 5.11 17.25
C LYS A 274 4.45 5.02 15.82
N ALA A 275 4.02 3.83 15.44
CA ALA A 275 3.34 3.57 14.18
C ALA A 275 2.09 2.70 14.40
N LEU A 276 1.10 2.87 13.55
CA LEU A 276 -0.10 2.03 13.50
C LEU A 276 0.14 0.88 12.53
N PHE A 277 -0.21 -0.32 12.93
CA PHE A 277 -0.14 -1.52 12.11
C PHE A 277 -1.52 -2.15 11.98
N PHE A 278 -1.81 -2.67 10.79
CA PHE A 278 -2.93 -3.57 10.56
C PHE A 278 -2.35 -4.98 10.36
N VAL A 279 -2.63 -5.85 11.30
CA VAL A 279 -1.92 -7.12 11.52
C VAL A 279 -2.88 -8.29 11.34
N GLY A 280 -2.47 -9.30 10.59
CA GLY A 280 -3.18 -10.56 10.46
C GLY A 280 -2.63 -11.62 11.41
N ASP A 281 -3.49 -12.23 12.18
CA ASP A 281 -3.21 -13.31 13.13
C ASP A 281 -3.35 -14.66 12.43
N HIS A 282 -2.25 -15.37 12.25
CA HIS A 282 -2.26 -16.67 11.57
C HIS A 282 -2.95 -17.77 12.38
N GLU A 283 -2.83 -17.74 13.70
CA GLU A 283 -3.49 -18.74 14.54
C GLU A 283 -5.00 -18.63 14.39
N ARG A 284 -5.53 -17.40 14.46
CA ARG A 284 -6.94 -17.16 14.24
C ARG A 284 -7.34 -17.47 12.78
N TYR A 285 -6.58 -17.01 11.79
CA TYR A 285 -6.88 -17.22 10.38
C TYR A 285 -7.03 -18.69 10.02
N TYR A 286 -6.17 -19.54 10.57
CA TYR A 286 -6.19 -21.00 10.33
C TYR A 286 -6.98 -21.77 11.39
N ASN A 287 -7.72 -21.09 12.26
CA ASN A 287 -8.47 -21.71 13.35
C ASN A 287 -7.63 -22.74 14.13
N GLY A 288 -6.37 -22.37 14.42
CA GLY A 288 -5.38 -23.22 15.09
C GLY A 288 -4.82 -24.37 14.25
N ASN A 289 -5.26 -24.56 13.00
CA ASN A 289 -4.80 -25.66 12.13
C ASN A 289 -4.19 -25.13 10.82
N LYS A 290 -2.90 -24.86 10.83
CA LYS A 290 -2.15 -24.38 9.64
C LYS A 290 -2.12 -25.35 8.44
N ALA A 291 -2.54 -26.59 8.63
CA ALA A 291 -2.60 -27.60 7.56
C ALA A 291 -3.95 -27.64 6.84
N ASP A 292 -4.99 -27.03 7.41
CA ASP A 292 -6.31 -26.99 6.83
C ASP A 292 -6.50 -25.73 5.99
N SER A 293 -6.27 -25.85 4.69
CA SER A 293 -6.39 -24.74 3.74
C SER A 293 -7.82 -24.46 3.28
N GLU A 294 -8.82 -25.20 3.79
CA GLU A 294 -10.20 -25.08 3.35
C GLU A 294 -11.11 -24.34 4.35
N ASN A 295 -10.66 -24.18 5.61
CA ASN A 295 -11.44 -23.53 6.68
C ASN A 295 -10.76 -22.27 7.20
N TYR A 296 -10.81 -21.20 6.43
CA TYR A 296 -10.26 -19.91 6.85
C TYR A 296 -11.24 -19.10 7.67
N VAL A 297 -10.75 -18.44 8.72
CA VAL A 297 -11.46 -17.37 9.42
C VAL A 297 -11.06 -16.04 8.81
N TYR A 298 -11.96 -15.41 8.06
CA TYR A 298 -11.64 -14.18 7.31
C TYR A 298 -11.43 -12.96 8.22
N ASP A 299 -12.08 -12.89 9.39
CA ASP A 299 -11.93 -11.82 10.37
C ASP A 299 -10.76 -12.07 11.31
N ALA A 300 -9.57 -12.21 10.77
CA ALA A 300 -8.35 -12.51 11.52
C ALA A 300 -7.38 -11.32 11.60
N TYR A 301 -7.85 -10.10 11.34
CA TYR A 301 -7.02 -8.91 11.32
C TYR A 301 -7.42 -7.94 12.43
N TYR A 302 -6.44 -7.19 12.95
CA TYR A 302 -6.63 -6.22 14.00
C TYR A 302 -5.67 -5.03 13.87
N TYR A 303 -6.02 -3.91 14.48
CA TYR A 303 -5.13 -2.75 14.59
C TYR A 303 -4.30 -2.82 15.85
N ALA A 304 -3.04 -2.44 15.74
CA ALA A 304 -2.11 -2.35 16.86
C ALA A 304 -1.19 -1.14 16.73
N ILE A 305 -0.78 -0.59 17.87
CA ILE A 305 0.24 0.45 17.98
C ILE A 305 1.58 -0.24 18.21
N PHE A 306 2.51 0.02 17.33
CA PHE A 306 3.91 -0.37 17.45
C PHE A 306 4.68 0.73 18.17
N ASP A 307 5.40 0.36 19.23
CA ASP A 307 6.37 1.19 19.91
C ASP A 307 7.78 0.77 19.47
N SER A 308 8.49 1.64 18.76
CA SER A 308 9.78 1.32 18.18
C SER A 308 10.91 1.23 19.22
N ALA A 309 10.80 1.95 20.33
CA ALA A 309 11.78 1.95 21.41
C ALA A 309 11.69 0.66 22.25
N GLN A 310 10.46 0.26 22.57
CA GLN A 310 10.20 -0.96 23.35
C GLN A 310 10.15 -2.22 22.48
N LYS A 311 10.01 -2.05 21.15
CA LYS A 311 9.76 -3.12 20.18
C LYS A 311 8.54 -3.97 20.58
N THR A 312 7.46 -3.31 20.98
CA THR A 312 6.22 -3.95 21.39
C THR A 312 5.08 -3.58 20.45
N LEU A 313 4.13 -4.47 20.32
CA LEU A 313 2.89 -4.27 19.59
C LEU A 313 1.72 -4.38 20.54
N THR A 314 0.95 -3.31 20.68
CA THR A 314 -0.21 -3.26 21.57
C THR A 314 -1.49 -3.11 20.76
N ARG A 315 -2.43 -4.03 20.92
CA ARG A 315 -3.71 -3.98 20.23
C ARG A 315 -4.48 -2.70 20.58
N VAL A 316 -5.10 -2.08 19.58
CA VAL A 316 -5.89 -0.85 19.76
C VAL A 316 -7.18 -1.17 20.50
N LYS A 317 -7.56 -0.31 21.47
CA LYS A 317 -8.71 -0.48 22.36
C LYS A 317 -9.59 0.76 22.40
N VAL A 318 -10.89 0.55 22.70
CA VAL A 318 -11.80 1.59 23.18
C VAL A 318 -11.99 1.37 24.68
N GLY A 319 -11.46 2.28 25.49
CA GLY A 319 -11.33 2.01 26.92
C GLY A 319 -10.48 0.76 27.16
N ASP A 320 -11.03 -0.22 27.86
CA ASP A 320 -10.34 -1.50 28.14
C ASP A 320 -10.67 -2.62 27.16
N VAL A 321 -11.52 -2.36 26.16
CA VAL A 321 -12.00 -3.37 25.20
C VAL A 321 -11.25 -3.27 23.89
N ASP A 322 -10.69 -4.39 23.43
CA ASP A 322 -10.04 -4.48 22.13
C ASP A 322 -11.01 -4.11 20.99
N LEU A 323 -10.52 -3.45 19.94
CA LEU A 323 -11.31 -3.30 18.72
C LEU A 323 -11.72 -4.68 18.19
N PRO A 324 -12.90 -4.81 17.58
CA PRO A 324 -13.30 -6.05 16.95
C PRO A 324 -12.28 -6.53 15.93
N TRP A 325 -12.27 -7.83 15.66
CA TRP A 325 -11.55 -8.39 14.54
C TRP A 325 -12.16 -7.90 13.24
N SER A 326 -11.34 -7.78 12.21
CA SER A 326 -11.72 -7.31 10.90
C SER A 326 -11.34 -8.33 9.83
N THR A 327 -12.07 -8.35 8.75
CA THR A 327 -11.59 -8.99 7.54
C THR A 327 -10.36 -8.24 7.03
N GLY A 328 -9.46 -8.97 6.36
CA GLY A 328 -8.26 -8.42 5.74
C GLY A 328 -8.38 -8.39 4.22
N GLY A 329 -7.25 -8.39 3.55
CA GLY A 329 -7.14 -8.44 2.10
C GLY A 329 -6.46 -7.22 1.50
N PHE A 330 -6.76 -6.93 0.26
CA PHE A 330 -6.11 -5.85 -0.50
C PHE A 330 -6.74 -4.47 -0.26
N ASN A 331 -7.37 -4.27 0.86
CA ASN A 331 -8.14 -3.08 1.17
C ASN A 331 -7.36 -2.11 2.04
N ASN A 332 -7.60 -0.81 1.88
CA ASN A 332 -7.05 0.22 2.74
C ASN A 332 -8.17 0.83 3.60
N TYR A 333 -8.17 0.47 4.87
CA TYR A 333 -9.18 0.89 5.84
C TYR A 333 -8.73 2.04 6.74
N ILE A 334 -7.69 2.77 6.35
CA ILE A 334 -7.13 3.85 7.16
C ILE A 334 -7.23 5.16 6.39
N ALA A 335 -7.82 6.17 7.02
CA ALA A 335 -7.78 7.55 6.56
C ALA A 335 -7.31 8.47 7.69
N GLN A 336 -6.65 9.57 7.36
CA GLN A 336 -6.20 10.54 8.34
C GLN A 336 -6.71 11.94 7.99
N ILE A 337 -7.24 12.63 8.99
CA ILE A 337 -7.67 14.02 8.88
C ILE A 337 -7.10 14.79 10.09
N GLY A 338 -6.11 15.63 9.83
CA GLY A 338 -5.39 16.31 10.90
C GLY A 338 -4.74 15.32 11.88
N ASN A 339 -5.04 15.46 13.15
CA ASN A 339 -4.54 14.59 14.22
C ASN A 339 -5.39 13.33 14.45
N SER A 340 -6.45 13.13 13.70
CA SER A 340 -7.32 11.96 13.85
C SER A 340 -7.06 10.94 12.75
N VAL A 341 -6.82 9.70 13.15
CA VAL A 341 -6.73 8.55 12.25
C VAL A 341 -8.03 7.74 12.37
N TYR A 342 -8.69 7.54 11.25
CA TYR A 342 -9.91 6.74 11.17
C TYR A 342 -9.56 5.32 10.77
N LEU A 343 -10.09 4.38 11.52
CA LEU A 343 -9.81 2.94 11.41
C LEU A 343 -11.09 2.23 11.00
N GLY A 344 -11.13 1.67 9.80
CA GLY A 344 -12.24 0.87 9.31
C GLY A 344 -12.11 -0.59 9.80
N VAL A 345 -13.20 -1.14 10.26
CA VAL A 345 -13.29 -2.53 10.72
C VAL A 345 -14.49 -3.17 10.02
N ASN A 346 -14.23 -4.21 9.23
CA ASN A 346 -15.27 -5.08 8.70
C ASN A 346 -15.39 -6.29 9.64
N SER A 347 -16.28 -6.21 10.60
CA SER A 347 -16.47 -7.24 11.60
C SER A 347 -17.51 -8.25 11.14
N VAL A 348 -17.19 -9.53 11.24
CA VAL A 348 -18.16 -10.62 11.02
C VAL A 348 -19.01 -10.77 12.28
N GLN A 349 -20.32 -10.74 12.11
CA GLN A 349 -21.30 -10.94 13.16
C GLN A 349 -21.89 -12.35 13.12
N GLU A 350 -22.66 -12.72 14.12
CA GLU A 350 -23.36 -13.98 14.15
C GLU A 350 -24.28 -14.14 12.92
N GLY A 351 -24.23 -15.31 12.27
CA GLY A 351 -24.98 -15.59 11.06
C GLY A 351 -24.37 -15.05 9.75
N ASP A 352 -23.03 -14.89 9.70
CA ASP A 352 -22.26 -14.41 8.54
C ASP A 352 -22.67 -13.01 8.03
N THR A 353 -23.33 -12.23 8.87
CA THR A 353 -23.60 -10.84 8.56
C THR A 353 -22.37 -10.00 8.86
N HIS A 354 -22.04 -9.06 7.97
CA HIS A 354 -20.94 -8.13 8.16
C HIS A 354 -21.45 -6.81 8.72
N GLN A 355 -20.67 -6.22 9.59
CA GLN A 355 -20.88 -4.86 10.07
C GLN A 355 -19.62 -4.04 9.89
N ALA A 356 -19.72 -3.01 9.07
CA ALA A 356 -18.64 -2.06 8.88
C ALA A 356 -18.72 -0.94 9.95
N LEU A 357 -17.62 -0.81 10.70
CA LEU A 357 -17.48 0.14 11.81
C LEU A 357 -16.30 1.06 11.54
N VAL A 358 -16.38 2.31 11.95
CA VAL A 358 -15.26 3.25 11.92
C VAL A 358 -14.98 3.74 13.34
N TYR A 359 -13.71 3.66 13.70
CA TYR A 359 -13.18 4.22 14.93
C TYR A 359 -12.27 5.39 14.62
N SER A 360 -12.17 6.36 15.50
CA SER A 360 -11.20 7.45 15.42
C SER A 360 -10.17 7.29 16.51
N LEU A 361 -8.90 7.38 16.15
CA LEU A 361 -7.76 7.45 17.05
C LEU A 361 -7.23 8.89 17.01
N ASP A 362 -7.26 9.57 18.15
CA ASP A 362 -6.61 10.86 18.31
C ASP A 362 -5.11 10.66 18.59
N ILE A 363 -4.25 11.14 17.71
CA ILE A 363 -2.81 10.88 17.79
C ILE A 363 -2.18 11.47 19.07
N PRO A 364 -2.46 12.74 19.48
CA PRO A 364 -1.87 13.32 20.67
C PRO A 364 -2.23 12.62 21.97
N SER A 365 -3.50 12.29 22.16
CA SER A 365 -3.98 11.66 23.39
C SER A 365 -3.91 10.14 23.39
N GLY A 366 -3.88 9.52 22.21
CA GLY A 366 -4.03 8.08 22.03
C GLY A 366 -5.46 7.58 22.30
N GLU A 367 -6.42 8.48 22.51
CA GLU A 367 -7.82 8.12 22.76
C GLU A 367 -8.48 7.54 21.51
N VAL A 368 -9.20 6.45 21.69
CA VAL A 368 -9.94 5.79 20.61
C VAL A 368 -11.44 5.82 20.93
N LYS A 369 -12.24 6.22 19.94
CA LYS A 369 -13.69 6.30 20.02
C LYS A 369 -14.33 5.67 18.80
N LYS A 370 -15.52 5.08 18.97
CA LYS A 370 -16.36 4.73 17.82
C LYS A 370 -16.84 6.03 17.17
N ALA A 371 -16.54 6.20 15.89
CA ALA A 371 -16.92 7.37 15.11
C ALA A 371 -18.32 7.18 14.49
N PHE A 372 -18.50 6.12 13.70
CA PHE A 372 -19.78 5.79 13.07
C PHE A 372 -19.82 4.31 12.67
N SER A 373 -20.98 3.86 12.19
CA SER A 373 -21.16 2.55 11.56
C SER A 373 -21.79 2.74 10.18
N ILE A 374 -21.51 1.80 9.30
CA ILE A 374 -22.17 1.69 8.00
C ILE A 374 -23.30 0.67 8.13
N ASP A 375 -24.32 0.77 7.28
CA ASP A 375 -25.49 -0.11 7.29
C ASP A 375 -25.07 -1.57 7.19
N ALA A 376 -25.83 -2.43 7.84
CA ALA A 376 -25.58 -3.86 7.88
C ALA A 376 -25.56 -4.47 6.48
N GLY A 377 -24.60 -5.36 6.24
CA GLY A 377 -24.42 -6.02 4.95
C GLY A 377 -23.54 -5.28 3.96
N LEU A 378 -22.99 -4.12 4.35
CA LEU A 378 -21.99 -3.39 3.57
C LEU A 378 -20.60 -3.50 4.21
N ASP A 379 -19.59 -3.67 3.36
CA ASP A 379 -18.20 -3.72 3.75
C ASP A 379 -17.42 -2.50 3.24
N PHE A 380 -16.39 -2.10 3.99
CA PHE A 380 -15.41 -1.18 3.45
C PHE A 380 -14.55 -1.86 2.40
N LEU A 381 -14.33 -1.17 1.30
CA LEU A 381 -13.24 -1.48 0.39
C LEU A 381 -12.08 -0.51 0.59
N ARG A 382 -12.41 0.77 0.74
CA ARG A 382 -11.43 1.86 0.91
C ARG A 382 -12.01 2.97 1.77
N MET A 383 -11.12 3.67 2.47
CA MET A 383 -11.42 4.96 3.08
C MET A 383 -10.56 6.04 2.44
N TYR A 384 -11.19 7.13 2.07
CA TYR A 384 -10.54 8.29 1.49
C TYR A 384 -10.84 9.54 2.31
N SER A 385 -9.79 10.32 2.57
CA SER A 385 -9.91 11.65 3.16
C SER A 385 -10.06 12.66 2.02
N VAL A 386 -11.26 13.17 1.82
CA VAL A 386 -11.54 14.14 0.77
C VAL A 386 -11.94 15.47 1.40
N LYS A 387 -11.23 16.53 1.05
CA LYS A 387 -11.54 17.87 1.50
C LYS A 387 -12.68 18.45 0.69
N ASN A 388 -13.71 18.96 1.37
CA ASN A 388 -14.71 19.77 0.71
C ASN A 388 -14.07 21.15 0.44
N VAL A 389 -13.79 21.41 -0.80
CA VAL A 389 -13.22 22.68 -1.24
C VAL A 389 -14.39 23.53 -1.73
N ALA A 390 -14.80 24.48 -0.90
CA ALA A 390 -15.76 25.48 -1.34
C ALA A 390 -15.25 26.19 -2.61
N GLU A 391 -16.19 26.53 -3.50
CA GLU A 391 -15.91 27.26 -4.74
C GLU A 391 -15.19 28.58 -4.51
#